data_4af678d3f23c7c601b30e4b1ecae8989
#
_entry.id   4af678d3f23c7c601b30e4b1ecae8989
#
_cell.length_a   1.000
_cell.length_b   1.000
_cell.length_c   1.000
_cell.angle_alpha   90.00
_cell.angle_beta   90.00
_cell.angle_gamma   90.00
#
_symmetry.space_group_name_H-M   'P 1'
#
loop_
_entity.id
_entity.type
_entity.pdbx_description
1 polymer ?
#
loop_
_entity_poly.entity_id
_entity_poly.type
_entity_poly.pdbx_seq_one_letter_code
_entity_poly.pdbx_strand_id
1 'polypeptide(L)'
;MGPQNIDLMESMRHVQAGGLPIRAQLRLADETRHHLFTSDLTVSEFLLAKDAKCTPISQVMGSSIFHVGKIADYKGATGEIDTISQAHRDSRRLALSRCFQEAQAIGADAVIGMRIQERLITMGQHGKGGDDGDEVIEFTVFGTAVRAPWITHPPNTPIVTDLNGQDLWALQQDGFEPCGFLFEFCRYHVWHVMKNGFSAGGEVTSAQEAIETARHIVVNKLIQQAGYYKAEFVVGSDVKLTVKEVPCGYKGCDLNDLDVDVSWFGTGVRRIPGWKPHEQAKIPPLILSMVPLGRKRGEIVEGDEDSDELAEKAREAEQEAAEDADDDANE
;
A
#
# COMPACT_ATOMS: atom_id res chain seq x y z
N MET A 1 6.07 23.77 24.43
CA MET A 1 6.66 24.56 23.33
C MET A 1 5.54 24.95 22.40
N GLY A 2 5.39 26.24 22.07
CA GLY A 2 4.37 26.70 21.11
C GLY A 2 4.62 26.14 19.71
N PRO A 3 3.60 26.13 18.81
CA PRO A 3 3.77 25.62 17.46
C PRO A 3 4.88 26.42 16.76
N GLN A 4 5.98 25.77 16.44
CA GLN A 4 7.02 26.39 15.64
C GLN A 4 6.39 26.77 14.30
N ASN A 5 6.55 28.02 13.93
CA ASN A 5 6.06 28.56 12.67
C ASN A 5 6.94 27.94 11.54
N ILE A 6 6.51 26.80 11.01
CA ILE A 6 7.23 26.08 9.95
C ILE A 6 6.97 26.84 8.66
N ASP A 7 8.03 27.23 7.97
CA ASP A 7 7.90 27.77 6.62
C ASP A 7 7.37 26.67 5.70
N LEU A 8 6.10 26.79 5.30
CA LEU A 8 5.42 25.86 4.42
C LEU A 8 6.15 25.72 3.08
N MET A 9 6.69 26.83 2.57
CA MET A 9 7.41 26.85 1.29
C MET A 9 8.72 26.06 1.37
N GLU A 10 9.42 26.12 2.49
CA GLU A 10 10.63 25.34 2.72
C GLU A 10 10.28 23.84 2.83
N SER A 11 9.24 23.50 3.59
CA SER A 11 8.77 22.11 3.70
C SER A 11 8.35 21.55 2.33
N MET A 12 7.67 22.34 1.49
CA MET A 12 7.30 21.93 0.13
C MET A 12 8.53 21.69 -0.75
N ARG A 13 9.58 22.53 -0.65
CA ARG A 13 10.84 22.30 -1.39
C ARG A 13 11.51 20.98 -0.99
N HIS A 14 11.52 20.65 0.31
CA HIS A 14 12.03 19.36 0.78
C HIS A 14 11.26 18.18 0.16
N VAL A 15 9.94 18.26 0.16
CA VAL A 15 9.08 17.21 -0.44
C VAL A 15 9.29 17.10 -1.95
N GLN A 16 9.40 18.23 -2.66
CA GLN A 16 9.67 18.27 -4.10
C GLN A 16 11.04 17.68 -4.47
N ALA A 17 12.02 17.83 -3.58
CA ALA A 17 13.34 17.20 -3.72
C ALA A 17 13.35 15.70 -3.35
N GLY A 18 12.18 15.10 -3.03
CA GLY A 18 12.04 13.70 -2.64
C GLY A 18 12.35 13.41 -1.18
N GLY A 19 12.54 14.45 -0.35
CA GLY A 19 12.83 14.34 1.08
C GLY A 19 11.57 14.32 1.97
N LEU A 20 11.81 14.24 3.30
CA LEU A 20 10.77 14.28 4.30
C LEU A 20 10.25 15.71 4.52
N PRO A 21 8.94 15.88 4.77
CA PRO A 21 8.41 17.14 5.27
C PRO A 21 9.11 17.57 6.57
N ILE A 22 9.33 18.87 6.76
CA ILE A 22 10.00 19.38 7.98
C ILE A 22 9.27 18.95 9.26
N ARG A 23 7.93 18.87 9.24
CA ARG A 23 7.14 18.38 10.39
C ARG A 23 7.46 16.94 10.74
N ALA A 24 7.68 16.06 9.75
CA ALA A 24 8.08 14.69 9.99
C ALA A 24 9.46 14.60 10.66
N GLN A 25 10.43 15.40 10.19
CA GLN A 25 11.76 15.47 10.79
C GLN A 25 11.72 15.94 12.26
N LEU A 26 10.91 16.96 12.55
CA LEU A 26 10.73 17.48 13.93
C LEU A 26 10.05 16.46 14.83
N ARG A 27 9.02 15.75 14.33
CA ARG A 27 8.34 14.68 15.07
C ARG A 27 9.33 13.58 15.45
N LEU A 28 10.11 13.07 14.51
CA LEU A 28 11.09 12.02 14.74
C LEU A 28 12.17 12.44 15.75
N ALA A 29 12.63 13.69 15.66
CA ALA A 29 13.61 14.25 16.62
C ALA A 29 13.02 14.36 18.03
N ASP A 30 11.74 14.69 18.16
CA ASP A 30 11.04 14.81 19.43
C ASP A 30 10.77 13.44 20.05
N GLU A 31 10.29 12.47 19.28
CA GLU A 31 10.11 11.07 19.68
C GLU A 31 11.42 10.45 20.19
N THR A 32 12.52 10.67 19.46
CA THR A 32 13.85 10.20 19.86
C THR A 32 14.30 10.82 21.18
N ARG A 33 14.04 12.12 21.39
CA ARG A 33 14.40 12.86 22.62
C ARG A 33 13.62 12.38 23.83
N HIS A 34 12.33 12.09 23.67
CA HIS A 34 11.44 11.70 24.75
C HIS A 34 11.41 10.20 24.99
N HIS A 35 12.13 9.40 24.19
CA HIS A 35 12.09 7.94 24.23
C HIS A 35 10.65 7.39 24.14
N LEU A 36 9.76 8.13 23.50
CA LEU A 36 8.40 7.68 23.29
C LEU A 36 8.38 6.65 22.18
N PHE A 37 7.89 5.48 22.50
CA PHE A 37 7.73 4.38 21.57
C PHE A 37 6.26 4.25 21.17
N THR A 38 6.00 4.31 19.86
CA THR A 38 4.71 3.98 19.26
C THR A 38 4.88 2.81 18.30
N SER A 39 3.90 1.93 18.23
CA SER A 39 3.92 0.77 17.33
C SER A 39 2.49 0.40 16.98
N ASP A 40 2.27 -0.10 15.78
CA ASP A 40 1.01 -0.71 15.36
C ASP A 40 1.03 -2.25 15.48
N LEU A 41 2.11 -2.81 16.03
CA LEU A 41 2.20 -4.24 16.35
C LEU A 41 1.21 -4.58 17.47
N THR A 42 0.55 -5.71 17.34
CA THR A 42 -0.19 -6.32 18.44
C THR A 42 0.77 -6.74 19.55
N VAL A 43 0.26 -6.97 20.77
CA VAL A 43 1.08 -7.42 21.90
C VAL A 43 1.83 -8.72 21.55
N SER A 44 1.18 -9.64 20.86
CA SER A 44 1.79 -10.90 20.43
C SER A 44 2.91 -10.70 19.42
N GLU A 45 2.67 -9.88 18.41
CA GLU A 45 3.69 -9.53 17.41
C GLU A 45 4.88 -8.81 18.04
N PHE A 46 4.63 -7.91 19.00
CA PHE A 46 5.67 -7.22 19.74
C PHE A 46 6.55 -8.18 20.54
N LEU A 47 5.94 -9.14 21.26
CA LEU A 47 6.70 -10.12 22.04
C LEU A 47 7.53 -11.05 21.15
N LEU A 48 6.98 -11.52 20.03
CA LEU A 48 7.70 -12.38 19.10
C LEU A 48 8.80 -11.62 18.35
N ALA A 49 8.57 -10.34 18.01
CA ALA A 49 9.63 -9.49 17.47
C ALA A 49 10.81 -9.39 18.48
N LYS A 50 10.52 -9.21 19.76
CA LYS A 50 11.57 -9.20 20.80
C LYS A 50 12.30 -10.54 20.91
N ASP A 51 11.58 -11.65 20.84
CA ASP A 51 12.19 -12.99 20.83
C ASP A 51 13.07 -13.20 19.59
N ALA A 52 12.68 -12.65 18.43
CA ALA A 52 13.49 -12.57 17.23
C ALA A 52 14.65 -11.56 17.34
N LYS A 53 14.92 -11.01 18.53
CA LYS A 53 15.94 -9.95 18.75
C LYS A 53 15.72 -8.69 17.89
N CYS A 54 14.47 -8.43 17.53
CA CYS A 54 14.06 -7.17 16.96
C CYS A 54 13.61 -6.23 18.08
N THR A 55 14.29 -5.09 18.22
CA THR A 55 13.92 -4.07 19.21
C THR A 55 13.16 -2.96 18.52
N PRO A 56 11.86 -2.80 18.77
CA PRO A 56 11.07 -1.70 18.19
C PRO A 56 11.60 -0.34 18.65
N ILE A 57 11.61 0.64 17.74
CA ILE A 57 12.10 2.00 17.99
C ILE A 57 10.95 3.00 17.96
N SER A 58 10.20 3.05 16.84
CA SER A 58 9.05 3.93 16.65
C SER A 58 8.22 3.51 15.45
N GLN A 59 6.99 4.02 15.36
CA GLN A 59 6.18 3.94 14.15
C GLN A 59 6.72 4.91 13.11
N VAL A 60 6.82 4.46 11.87
CA VAL A 60 7.25 5.25 10.71
C VAL A 60 6.19 5.21 9.62
N MET A 61 6.12 6.31 8.85
CA MET A 61 5.10 6.48 7.83
C MET A 61 5.67 7.17 6.60
N GLY A 62 5.12 6.85 5.44
CA GLY A 62 5.34 7.62 4.22
C GLY A 62 4.04 7.71 3.45
N SER A 63 3.76 8.86 2.85
CA SER A 63 2.58 9.06 2.03
C SER A 63 2.93 9.75 0.73
N SER A 64 2.12 9.51 -0.31
CA SER A 64 2.22 10.17 -1.60
C SER A 64 0.81 10.47 -2.09
N ILE A 65 0.59 11.68 -2.56
CA ILE A 65 -0.59 12.07 -3.33
C ILE A 65 -0.06 12.37 -4.73
N PHE A 66 -0.44 11.54 -5.69
CA PHE A 66 0.11 11.56 -7.04
C PHE A 66 -0.99 11.82 -8.05
N HIS A 67 -0.85 12.90 -8.82
CA HIS A 67 -1.76 13.22 -9.90
C HIS A 67 -1.32 12.46 -11.17
N VAL A 68 -2.20 11.62 -11.71
CA VAL A 68 -1.88 10.78 -12.86
C VAL A 68 -1.69 11.59 -14.13
N GLY A 69 -2.32 12.76 -14.19
CA GLY A 69 -2.30 13.62 -15.39
C GLY A 69 -3.32 13.13 -16.43
N LYS A 70 -3.35 13.82 -17.58
CA LYS A 70 -4.21 13.39 -18.69
C LYS A 70 -3.66 12.11 -19.29
N ILE A 71 -4.48 11.08 -19.27
CA ILE A 71 -4.19 9.82 -19.94
C ILE A 71 -4.29 10.11 -21.45
N ALA A 72 -3.13 10.13 -22.09
CA ALA A 72 -3.09 10.25 -23.55
C ALA A 72 -3.79 9.04 -24.17
N ASP A 73 -4.58 9.28 -25.19
CA ASP A 73 -5.47 8.34 -25.87
C ASP A 73 -4.90 6.92 -26.03
N TYR A 74 -5.36 5.98 -25.19
CA TYR A 74 -5.23 4.55 -25.44
C TYR A 74 -6.43 3.98 -26.21
N LYS A 75 -7.30 4.87 -26.72
CA LYS A 75 -8.50 4.55 -27.48
C LYS A 75 -8.16 3.71 -28.71
N GLY A 76 -8.76 2.52 -28.75
CA GLY A 76 -8.61 1.59 -29.88
C GLY A 76 -7.39 0.67 -29.82
N ALA A 77 -6.74 0.52 -28.67
CA ALA A 77 -5.65 -0.43 -28.47
C ALA A 77 -5.87 -1.31 -27.25
N THR A 78 -5.61 -2.62 -27.41
CA THR A 78 -5.52 -3.56 -26.27
C THR A 78 -4.07 -3.64 -25.81
N GLY A 79 -3.80 -3.47 -24.51
CA GLY A 79 -2.45 -3.51 -23.96
C GLY A 79 -2.30 -2.86 -22.59
N GLU A 80 -1.08 -2.89 -22.04
CA GLU A 80 -0.76 -2.18 -20.79
C GLU A 80 -0.91 -0.67 -21.00
N ILE A 81 -1.60 0.00 -20.07
CA ILE A 81 -1.65 1.46 -20.01
C ILE A 81 -0.44 1.93 -19.18
N ASP A 82 0.68 2.12 -19.88
CA ASP A 82 1.96 2.44 -19.25
C ASP A 82 1.89 3.68 -18.35
N THR A 83 1.17 4.72 -18.76
CA THR A 83 1.07 5.98 -18.01
C THR A 83 0.45 5.74 -16.62
N ILE A 84 -0.66 4.99 -16.54
CA ILE A 84 -1.33 4.68 -15.28
C ILE A 84 -0.49 3.70 -14.46
N SER A 85 -0.02 2.62 -15.09
CA SER A 85 0.83 1.63 -14.43
C SER A 85 2.07 2.29 -13.81
N GLN A 86 2.69 3.24 -14.52
CA GLN A 86 3.84 3.98 -14.03
C GLN A 86 3.47 4.95 -12.90
N ALA A 87 2.33 5.64 -12.98
CA ALA A 87 1.85 6.54 -11.94
C ALA A 87 1.63 5.80 -10.61
N HIS A 88 1.02 4.61 -10.65
CA HIS A 88 0.88 3.74 -9.48
C HIS A 88 2.24 3.33 -8.90
N ARG A 89 3.18 2.89 -9.76
CA ARG A 89 4.55 2.54 -9.35
C ARG A 89 5.28 3.71 -8.70
N ASP A 90 5.18 4.91 -9.29
CA ASP A 90 5.86 6.11 -8.79
C ASP A 90 5.24 6.62 -7.48
N SER A 91 3.92 6.62 -7.36
CA SER A 91 3.23 6.99 -6.12
C SER A 91 3.68 6.11 -4.96
N ARG A 92 3.67 4.79 -5.15
CA ARG A 92 4.10 3.82 -4.12
C ARG A 92 5.58 3.96 -3.80
N ARG A 93 6.44 4.12 -4.81
CA ARG A 93 7.86 4.34 -4.62
C ARG A 93 8.15 5.58 -3.77
N LEU A 94 7.41 6.67 -3.99
CA LEU A 94 7.54 7.90 -3.19
C LEU A 94 7.11 7.68 -1.73
N ALA A 95 5.98 7.00 -1.49
CA ALA A 95 5.53 6.69 -0.14
C ALA A 95 6.52 5.77 0.58
N LEU A 96 6.96 4.68 -0.06
CA LEU A 96 7.98 3.77 0.48
C LEU A 96 9.30 4.48 0.77
N SER A 97 9.76 5.36 -0.13
CA SER A 97 10.98 6.15 0.06
C SER A 97 10.90 7.04 1.29
N ARG A 98 9.74 7.66 1.55
CA ARG A 98 9.55 8.50 2.75
C ARG A 98 9.52 7.68 4.03
N CYS A 99 8.83 6.54 4.02
CA CYS A 99 8.85 5.59 5.15
C CYS A 99 10.28 5.10 5.43
N PHE A 100 11.03 4.75 4.40
CA PHE A 100 12.45 4.38 4.48
C PHE A 100 13.30 5.51 5.08
N GLN A 101 13.12 6.76 4.63
CA GLN A 101 13.86 7.90 5.14
C GLN A 101 13.55 8.19 6.62
N GLU A 102 12.30 8.02 7.07
CA GLU A 102 11.96 8.10 8.49
C GLU A 102 12.70 7.02 9.29
N ALA A 103 12.68 5.76 8.85
CA ALA A 103 13.38 4.66 9.50
C ALA A 103 14.90 4.89 9.53
N GLN A 104 15.47 5.39 8.44
CA GLN A 104 16.88 5.77 8.35
C GLN A 104 17.25 6.87 9.35
N ALA A 105 16.40 7.91 9.48
CA ALA A 105 16.64 9.05 10.37
C ALA A 105 16.72 8.65 11.85
N ILE A 106 16.02 7.58 12.24
CA ILE A 106 16.04 7.06 13.63
C ILE A 106 17.00 5.88 13.83
N GLY A 107 17.80 5.54 12.79
CA GLY A 107 18.83 4.51 12.86
C GLY A 107 18.24 3.09 12.98
N ALA A 108 17.15 2.81 12.30
CA ALA A 108 16.56 1.49 12.23
C ALA A 108 17.33 0.57 11.27
N ASP A 109 17.30 -0.74 11.54
CA ASP A 109 17.81 -1.78 10.62
C ASP A 109 16.70 -2.28 9.69
N ALA A 110 15.43 -2.24 10.16
CA ALA A 110 14.27 -2.63 9.36
C ALA A 110 12.98 -1.90 9.75
N VAL A 111 12.01 -1.92 8.84
CA VAL A 111 10.60 -1.60 9.08
C VAL A 111 9.79 -2.87 8.92
N ILE A 112 9.05 -3.26 9.94
CA ILE A 112 8.27 -4.51 10.01
C ILE A 112 6.79 -4.24 10.13
N GLY A 113 5.97 -5.22 9.76
CA GLY A 113 4.52 -5.12 9.84
C GLY A 113 3.96 -4.00 8.97
N MET A 114 4.62 -3.73 7.84
CA MET A 114 4.21 -2.63 6.96
C MET A 114 2.79 -2.85 6.45
N ARG A 115 1.98 -1.80 6.55
CA ARG A 115 0.64 -1.74 5.99
C ARG A 115 0.59 -0.69 4.90
N ILE A 116 -0.18 -1.01 3.87
CA ILE A 116 -0.33 -0.19 2.68
C ILE A 116 -1.80 0.21 2.58
N GLN A 117 -2.04 1.50 2.41
CA GLN A 117 -3.35 2.05 2.07
C GLN A 117 -3.25 2.74 0.72
N GLU A 118 -4.10 2.37 -0.21
CA GLU A 118 -4.21 2.96 -1.53
C GLU A 118 -5.63 3.46 -1.73
N ARG A 119 -5.76 4.69 -2.16
CA ARG A 119 -7.03 5.32 -2.46
C ARG A 119 -6.94 5.98 -3.85
N LEU A 120 -7.86 5.64 -4.72
CA LEU A 120 -8.03 6.31 -6.00
C LEU A 120 -9.12 7.38 -5.85
N ILE A 121 -8.77 8.63 -6.08
CA ILE A 121 -9.69 9.77 -5.97
C ILE A 121 -9.89 10.32 -7.37
N THR A 122 -11.12 10.32 -7.86
CA THR A 122 -11.46 10.99 -9.12
C THR A 122 -11.84 12.43 -8.81
N MET A 123 -11.00 13.38 -9.20
CA MET A 123 -11.30 14.80 -9.08
C MET A 123 -12.05 15.27 -10.33
N GLY A 124 -13.38 15.21 -10.31
CA GLY A 124 -14.25 15.75 -11.37
C GLY A 124 -14.86 17.08 -10.97
N GLN A 125 -14.78 18.10 -11.81
CA GLN A 125 -15.72 19.21 -11.71
C GLN A 125 -17.11 18.69 -12.08
N HIS A 126 -18.10 18.85 -11.23
CA HIS A 126 -19.51 18.75 -11.57
C HIS A 126 -19.89 19.85 -12.57
N GLY A 127 -19.44 19.73 -13.82
CA GLY A 127 -19.68 20.64 -14.92
C GLY A 127 -20.07 19.88 -16.17
N LYS A 128 -21.26 20.14 -16.66
CA LYS A 128 -21.89 19.63 -17.88
C LYS A 128 -20.86 19.24 -18.99
N GLY A 129 -20.75 17.95 -19.24
CA GLY A 129 -20.25 17.39 -20.49
C GLY A 129 -18.78 16.98 -20.49
N GLY A 130 -18.50 15.75 -20.16
CA GLY A 130 -17.25 15.09 -20.39
C GLY A 130 -16.64 14.46 -19.15
N ASP A 131 -16.46 13.18 -19.23
CA ASP A 131 -15.94 12.26 -18.23
C ASP A 131 -14.39 12.34 -18.14
N ASP A 132 -13.83 13.55 -18.11
CA ASP A 132 -12.40 13.82 -18.01
C ASP A 132 -12.05 14.18 -16.53
N GLY A 133 -12.38 13.31 -15.59
CA GLY A 133 -11.93 13.44 -14.21
C GLY A 133 -10.43 13.17 -14.12
N ASP A 134 -9.68 14.13 -13.53
CA ASP A 134 -8.29 13.90 -13.20
C ASP A 134 -8.18 12.83 -12.11
N GLU A 135 -7.48 11.73 -12.37
CA GLU A 135 -7.24 10.69 -11.37
C GLU A 135 -6.09 11.09 -10.44
N VAL A 136 -6.32 10.95 -9.14
CA VAL A 136 -5.33 11.18 -8.09
C VAL A 136 -5.17 9.90 -7.29
N ILE A 137 -3.95 9.42 -7.17
CA ILE A 137 -3.60 8.24 -6.38
C ILE A 137 -3.05 8.72 -5.04
N GLU A 138 -3.76 8.42 -3.96
CA GLU A 138 -3.24 8.54 -2.60
C GLU A 138 -2.64 7.20 -2.19
N PHE A 139 -1.41 7.23 -1.71
CA PHE A 139 -0.72 6.04 -1.24
C PHE A 139 -0.07 6.32 0.10
N THR A 140 -0.43 5.55 1.12
CA THR A 140 0.13 5.67 2.46
C THR A 140 0.69 4.34 2.93
N VAL A 141 1.88 4.40 3.48
CA VAL A 141 2.61 3.26 4.05
C VAL A 141 2.97 3.59 5.48
N PHE A 142 2.74 2.68 6.39
CA PHE A 142 3.17 2.80 7.78
C PHE A 142 3.58 1.43 8.33
N GLY A 143 4.49 1.44 9.30
CA GLY A 143 5.00 0.23 9.94
C GLY A 143 5.83 0.57 11.17
N THR A 144 6.39 -0.43 11.80
CA THR A 144 7.23 -0.27 12.99
C THR A 144 8.71 -0.39 12.63
N ALA A 145 9.46 0.66 12.85
CA ALA A 145 10.92 0.66 12.73
C ALA A 145 11.56 -0.11 13.88
N VAL A 146 12.50 -0.99 13.57
CA VAL A 146 13.15 -1.87 14.55
C VAL A 146 14.67 -1.88 14.38
N ARG A 147 15.39 -2.16 15.46
CA ARG A 147 16.77 -2.67 15.42
C ARG A 147 16.75 -4.17 15.36
N ALA A 148 17.39 -4.74 14.35
CA ALA A 148 17.43 -6.17 14.07
C ALA A 148 18.84 -6.56 13.57
N PRO A 149 19.83 -6.71 14.47
CA PRO A 149 21.25 -6.85 14.07
C PRO A 149 21.56 -8.14 13.32
N TRP A 150 20.62 -9.05 13.23
CA TRP A 150 20.73 -10.28 12.47
C TRP A 150 20.31 -10.13 10.99
N ILE A 151 19.63 -9.05 10.65
CA ILE A 151 19.24 -8.74 9.27
C ILE A 151 20.44 -8.09 8.58
N THR A 152 20.87 -8.69 7.47
CA THR A 152 22.01 -8.19 6.71
C THR A 152 21.57 -7.10 5.74
N HIS A 153 22.05 -5.89 5.95
CA HIS A 153 21.77 -4.74 5.09
C HIS A 153 23.00 -3.82 4.97
N PRO A 154 23.12 -3.03 3.90
CA PRO A 154 24.16 -2.00 3.82
C PRO A 154 23.99 -0.98 4.96
N PRO A 155 25.09 -0.34 5.42
CA PRO A 155 25.00 0.69 6.44
C PRO A 155 23.97 1.77 6.08
N ASN A 156 23.15 2.14 7.05
CA ASN A 156 22.13 3.19 6.89
C ASN A 156 21.06 2.89 5.82
N THR A 157 20.78 1.62 5.54
CA THR A 157 19.83 1.19 4.52
C THR A 157 18.87 0.19 5.14
N PRO A 158 17.84 0.64 5.91
CA PRO A 158 16.90 -0.25 6.56
C PRO A 158 16.15 -1.10 5.53
N ILE A 159 15.86 -2.35 5.87
CA ILE A 159 15.02 -3.22 5.06
C ILE A 159 13.55 -2.93 5.38
N VAL A 160 12.74 -2.71 4.35
CA VAL A 160 11.30 -2.55 4.50
C VAL A 160 10.62 -3.88 4.19
N THR A 161 9.69 -4.32 5.06
CA THR A 161 8.98 -5.59 4.92
C THR A 161 7.56 -5.50 5.48
N ASP A 162 6.62 -6.18 4.84
CA ASP A 162 5.25 -6.38 5.33
C ASP A 162 5.15 -7.48 6.39
N LEU A 163 6.23 -8.24 6.60
CA LEU A 163 6.29 -9.30 7.60
C LEU A 163 6.18 -8.72 9.00
N ASN A 164 5.29 -9.27 9.81
CA ASN A 164 5.12 -8.87 11.20
C ASN A 164 6.12 -9.58 12.14
N GLY A 165 6.03 -9.31 13.44
CA GLY A 165 6.95 -9.89 14.41
C GLY A 165 6.90 -11.42 14.49
N GLN A 166 5.74 -12.02 14.25
CA GLN A 166 5.57 -13.49 14.23
C GLN A 166 6.27 -14.11 13.04
N ASP A 167 6.12 -13.50 11.87
CA ASP A 167 6.73 -13.99 10.64
C ASP A 167 8.24 -13.88 10.67
N LEU A 168 8.75 -12.75 11.18
CA LEU A 168 10.20 -12.56 11.36
C LEU A 168 10.79 -13.55 12.32
N TRP A 169 10.07 -13.83 13.44
CA TRP A 169 10.50 -14.87 14.35
C TRP A 169 10.57 -16.23 13.67
N ALA A 170 9.53 -16.61 12.89
CA ALA A 170 9.52 -17.87 12.15
C ALA A 170 10.64 -17.95 11.12
N LEU A 171 10.85 -16.89 10.34
CA LEU A 171 11.94 -16.83 9.35
C LEU A 171 13.32 -17.00 10.00
N GLN A 172 13.55 -16.29 11.11
CA GLN A 172 14.83 -16.39 11.83
C GLN A 172 15.09 -17.80 12.36
N GLN A 173 14.03 -18.50 12.87
CA GLN A 173 14.17 -19.87 13.35
C GLN A 173 14.60 -20.84 12.23
N ASP A 174 14.18 -20.59 11.00
CA ASP A 174 14.51 -21.41 9.84
C ASP A 174 15.72 -20.89 9.05
N GLY A 175 16.38 -19.85 9.54
CA GLY A 175 17.60 -19.31 8.95
C GLY A 175 17.40 -18.45 7.72
N PHE A 176 16.29 -17.76 7.64
CA PHE A 176 16.01 -16.79 6.59
C PHE A 176 15.95 -15.37 7.15
N GLU A 177 16.29 -14.41 6.30
CA GLU A 177 16.19 -12.97 6.57
C GLU A 177 15.41 -12.28 5.45
N PRO A 178 14.64 -11.22 5.75
CA PRO A 178 14.07 -10.36 4.72
C PRO A 178 15.18 -9.56 4.04
N CYS A 179 15.07 -9.35 2.73
CA CYS A 179 16.07 -8.62 1.98
C CYS A 179 15.51 -7.45 1.16
N GLY A 180 14.19 -7.29 1.09
CA GLY A 180 13.55 -6.17 0.44
C GLY A 180 12.07 -6.40 0.21
N PHE A 181 11.33 -5.30 0.08
CA PHE A 181 9.92 -5.32 -0.29
C PHE A 181 9.79 -5.20 -1.81
N LEU A 182 9.04 -6.12 -2.39
CA LEU A 182 8.76 -6.18 -3.82
C LEU A 182 7.33 -5.76 -4.05
N PHE A 183 7.14 -5.04 -5.16
CA PHE A 183 5.82 -4.53 -5.47
C PHE A 183 5.74 -4.18 -6.97
N GLU A 184 4.62 -4.52 -7.60
CA GLU A 184 4.35 -4.18 -8.99
C GLU A 184 2.86 -3.97 -9.24
N PHE A 185 2.55 -3.17 -10.26
CA PHE A 185 1.20 -2.85 -10.69
C PHE A 185 1.14 -2.84 -12.23
N CYS A 186 0.03 -3.34 -12.77
CA CYS A 186 -0.28 -3.27 -14.20
C CYS A 186 -1.76 -2.97 -14.38
N ARG A 187 -2.09 -1.91 -15.12
CA ARG A 187 -3.41 -1.71 -15.72
C ARG A 187 -3.35 -2.16 -17.17
N TYR A 188 -4.15 -3.16 -17.50
CA TYR A 188 -4.25 -3.71 -18.84
C TYR A 188 -5.62 -3.43 -19.42
N HIS A 189 -5.65 -2.74 -20.56
CA HIS A 189 -6.87 -2.34 -21.26
C HIS A 189 -7.23 -3.36 -22.31
N VAL A 190 -8.53 -3.69 -22.41
CA VAL A 190 -9.09 -4.54 -23.47
C VAL A 190 -10.12 -3.71 -24.23
N TRP A 191 -9.78 -3.44 -25.47
CA TRP A 191 -10.64 -2.65 -26.34
C TRP A 191 -11.77 -3.50 -26.93
N HIS A 192 -13.00 -2.97 -26.93
CA HIS A 192 -14.19 -3.53 -27.53
C HIS A 192 -14.55 -4.94 -27.05
N VAL A 193 -14.86 -5.07 -25.76
CA VAL A 193 -15.50 -6.28 -25.27
C VAL A 193 -16.96 -6.27 -25.70
N MET A 194 -17.31 -7.15 -26.64
CA MET A 194 -18.64 -7.19 -27.25
C MET A 194 -19.74 -7.42 -26.20
N LYS A 195 -20.74 -6.53 -26.17
CA LYS A 195 -21.98 -6.72 -25.38
C LYS A 195 -22.69 -8.05 -25.67
N ASN A 196 -22.57 -8.55 -26.90
CA ASN A 196 -23.21 -9.80 -27.34
C ASN A 196 -22.62 -11.08 -26.70
N GLY A 197 -21.41 -11.02 -26.15
CA GLY A 197 -20.82 -12.14 -25.40
C GLY A 197 -21.47 -12.36 -24.03
N PHE A 198 -22.10 -11.35 -23.48
CA PHE A 198 -22.74 -11.40 -22.15
C PHE A 198 -24.22 -11.82 -22.20
N SER A 199 -24.87 -11.76 -23.35
CA SER A 199 -26.32 -12.01 -23.47
C SER A 199 -26.73 -13.48 -23.32
N ALA A 200 -25.79 -14.42 -23.45
CA ALA A 200 -26.06 -15.84 -23.40
C ALA A 200 -25.60 -16.55 -22.09
N GLY A 201 -24.94 -15.83 -21.17
CA GLY A 201 -24.28 -16.41 -20.00
C GLY A 201 -23.08 -17.31 -20.43
N GLY A 202 -21.92 -17.06 -19.84
CA GLY A 202 -20.70 -17.80 -20.16
C GLY A 202 -19.44 -17.04 -19.75
N GLU A 203 -18.30 -17.69 -19.91
CA GLU A 203 -16.99 -17.09 -19.62
C GLU A 203 -16.63 -16.02 -20.66
N VAL A 204 -16.13 -14.88 -20.18
CA VAL A 204 -15.60 -13.81 -21.03
C VAL A 204 -14.14 -14.10 -21.30
N THR A 205 -13.85 -14.83 -22.35
CA THR A 205 -12.51 -15.33 -22.68
C THR A 205 -11.49 -14.20 -22.90
N SER A 206 -11.91 -13.05 -23.43
CA SER A 206 -11.05 -11.89 -23.61
C SER A 206 -10.64 -11.24 -22.28
N ALA A 207 -11.52 -11.24 -21.28
CA ALA A 207 -11.18 -10.79 -19.93
C ALA A 207 -10.21 -11.75 -19.23
N GLN A 208 -10.43 -13.07 -19.38
CA GLN A 208 -9.53 -14.08 -18.83
C GLN A 208 -8.12 -13.99 -19.44
N GLU A 209 -8.01 -13.80 -20.75
CA GLU A 209 -6.74 -13.61 -21.45
C GLU A 209 -6.03 -12.32 -20.97
N ALA A 210 -6.78 -11.25 -20.76
CA ALA A 210 -6.25 -9.99 -20.24
C ALA A 210 -5.71 -10.13 -18.81
N ILE A 211 -6.44 -10.84 -17.93
CA ILE A 211 -6.00 -11.14 -16.56
C ILE A 211 -4.67 -11.88 -16.57
N GLU A 212 -4.55 -12.95 -17.36
CA GLU A 212 -3.32 -13.72 -17.43
C GLU A 212 -2.17 -12.92 -18.04
N THR A 213 -2.45 -12.07 -19.03
CA THR A 213 -1.44 -11.18 -19.61
C THR A 213 -0.95 -10.14 -18.61
N ALA A 214 -1.86 -9.46 -17.93
CA ALA A 214 -1.52 -8.47 -16.90
C ALA A 214 -0.72 -9.12 -15.75
N ARG A 215 -1.16 -10.29 -15.29
CA ARG A 215 -0.46 -11.08 -14.27
C ARG A 215 0.96 -11.45 -14.72
N HIS A 216 1.13 -11.90 -15.96
CA HIS A 216 2.44 -12.24 -16.52
C HIS A 216 3.39 -11.03 -16.53
N ILE A 217 2.90 -9.85 -16.92
CA ILE A 217 3.66 -8.59 -16.89
C ILE A 217 4.14 -8.30 -15.48
N VAL A 218 3.24 -8.35 -14.49
CA VAL A 218 3.55 -8.09 -13.07
C VAL A 218 4.58 -9.08 -12.54
N VAL A 219 4.37 -10.39 -12.75
CA VAL A 219 5.30 -11.44 -12.28
C VAL A 219 6.70 -11.28 -12.84
N ASN A 220 6.82 -10.98 -14.14
CA ASN A 220 8.14 -10.78 -14.76
C ASN A 220 8.91 -9.61 -14.15
N LYS A 221 8.22 -8.50 -13.84
CA LYS A 221 8.82 -7.34 -13.19
C LYS A 221 9.18 -7.64 -11.72
N LEU A 222 8.35 -8.41 -11.00
CA LEU A 222 8.67 -8.86 -9.63
C LEU A 222 9.89 -9.79 -9.59
N ILE A 223 10.03 -10.70 -10.55
CA ILE A 223 11.23 -11.56 -10.67
C ILE A 223 12.50 -10.73 -10.86
N GLN A 224 12.44 -9.66 -11.65
CA GLN A 224 13.56 -8.74 -11.81
C GLN A 224 13.90 -8.02 -10.49
N GLN A 225 12.90 -7.55 -9.74
CA GLN A 225 13.11 -6.94 -8.43
C GLN A 225 13.69 -7.95 -7.42
N ALA A 226 13.17 -9.18 -7.39
CA ALA A 226 13.71 -10.26 -6.55
C ALA A 226 15.19 -10.53 -6.85
N GLY A 227 15.57 -10.55 -8.12
CA GLY A 227 16.96 -10.67 -8.56
C GLY A 227 17.85 -9.52 -8.06
N TYR A 228 17.34 -8.28 -8.07
CA TYR A 228 18.06 -7.11 -7.53
C TYR A 228 18.35 -7.26 -6.03
N TYR A 229 17.37 -7.71 -5.24
CA TYR A 229 17.53 -7.94 -3.81
C TYR A 229 18.23 -9.26 -3.47
N LYS A 230 18.55 -10.09 -4.47
CA LYS A 230 19.09 -11.44 -4.29
C LYS A 230 18.19 -12.31 -3.42
N ALA A 231 16.87 -12.15 -3.59
CA ALA A 231 15.89 -12.96 -2.90
C ALA A 231 15.88 -14.39 -3.47
N GLU A 232 15.82 -15.39 -2.60
CA GLU A 232 15.61 -16.79 -2.98
C GLU A 232 14.13 -17.11 -3.12
N PHE A 233 13.29 -16.45 -2.30
CA PHE A 233 11.85 -16.62 -2.28
C PHE A 233 11.16 -15.28 -2.07
N VAL A 234 9.87 -15.20 -2.42
CA VAL A 234 8.97 -14.11 -2.07
C VAL A 234 7.87 -14.68 -1.17
N VAL A 235 7.72 -14.13 0.01
CA VAL A 235 6.75 -14.57 1.03
C VAL A 235 5.84 -13.43 1.42
N GLY A 236 4.73 -13.75 2.08
CA GLY A 236 3.74 -12.76 2.50
C GLY A 236 3.05 -12.07 1.32
N SER A 237 3.10 -12.68 0.13
CA SER A 237 2.60 -12.05 -1.09
C SER A 237 1.08 -11.89 -1.05
N ASP A 238 0.62 -10.70 -1.45
CA ASP A 238 -0.78 -10.39 -1.68
C ASP A 238 -0.99 -9.96 -3.14
N VAL A 239 -2.07 -10.46 -3.74
CA VAL A 239 -2.43 -10.20 -5.13
C VAL A 239 -3.84 -9.63 -5.16
N LYS A 240 -3.95 -8.40 -5.64
CA LYS A 240 -5.24 -7.77 -5.87
C LYS A 240 -5.52 -7.75 -7.37
N LEU A 241 -6.70 -8.23 -7.74
CA LEU A 241 -7.22 -8.19 -9.09
C LEU A 241 -8.52 -7.41 -9.08
N THR A 242 -8.63 -6.42 -9.96
CA THR A 242 -9.87 -5.68 -10.20
C THR A 242 -10.14 -5.64 -11.69
N VAL A 243 -11.38 -5.91 -12.08
CA VAL A 243 -11.84 -5.77 -13.46
C VAL A 243 -12.94 -4.72 -13.47
N LYS A 244 -12.74 -3.67 -14.28
CA LYS A 244 -13.67 -2.54 -14.41
C LYS A 244 -14.16 -2.44 -15.84
N GLU A 245 -15.46 -2.26 -16.02
CA GLU A 245 -16.05 -1.91 -17.29
C GLU A 245 -15.92 -0.39 -17.48
N VAL A 246 -15.37 0.02 -18.60
CA VAL A 246 -15.18 1.44 -18.94
C VAL A 246 -15.88 1.77 -20.26
N PRO A 247 -16.50 2.97 -20.40
CA PRO A 247 -17.14 3.35 -21.65
C PRO A 247 -16.12 3.41 -22.78
N CYS A 248 -16.50 2.89 -23.97
CA CYS A 248 -15.69 3.07 -25.16
C CYS A 248 -15.59 4.56 -25.53
N GLY A 249 -14.36 5.06 -25.65
CA GLY A 249 -14.11 6.48 -25.92
C GLY A 249 -14.47 6.95 -27.33
N TYR A 250 -15.02 6.11 -28.23
CA TYR A 250 -15.42 6.49 -29.58
C TYR A 250 -16.87 6.96 -29.63
N LYS A 251 -17.07 8.12 -30.29
CA LYS A 251 -18.42 8.67 -30.54
C LYS A 251 -19.28 7.68 -31.34
N GLY A 252 -20.41 7.26 -30.76
CA GLY A 252 -21.33 6.31 -31.41
C GLY A 252 -20.96 4.83 -31.23
N CYS A 253 -20.04 4.51 -30.35
CA CYS A 253 -19.75 3.15 -29.92
C CYS A 253 -20.69 2.74 -28.77
N ASP A 254 -21.47 1.68 -28.98
CA ASP A 254 -22.35 1.08 -27.94
C ASP A 254 -21.66 -0.05 -27.18
N LEU A 255 -20.34 -0.23 -27.40
CA LEU A 255 -19.55 -1.26 -26.74
C LEU A 255 -18.81 -0.64 -25.55
N ASN A 256 -18.57 -1.46 -24.54
CA ASN A 256 -17.71 -1.07 -23.44
C ASN A 256 -16.36 -1.78 -23.56
N ASP A 257 -15.35 -1.14 -23.02
CA ASP A 257 -14.00 -1.66 -22.88
C ASP A 257 -13.86 -2.26 -21.48
N LEU A 258 -12.77 -2.98 -21.21
CA LEU A 258 -12.45 -3.48 -19.86
C LEU A 258 -11.06 -3.00 -19.46
N ASP A 259 -10.94 -2.54 -18.22
CA ASP A 259 -9.65 -2.34 -17.56
C ASP A 259 -9.43 -3.45 -16.53
N VAL A 260 -8.27 -4.07 -16.59
CA VAL A 260 -7.83 -5.10 -15.66
C VAL A 260 -6.65 -4.56 -14.86
N ASP A 261 -6.87 -4.35 -13.57
CA ASP A 261 -5.83 -3.92 -12.63
C ASP A 261 -5.28 -5.13 -11.89
N VAL A 262 -3.98 -5.34 -11.97
CA VAL A 262 -3.27 -6.35 -11.17
C VAL A 262 -2.22 -5.65 -10.32
N SER A 263 -2.36 -5.78 -9.01
CA SER A 263 -1.39 -5.32 -8.03
C SER A 263 -0.83 -6.52 -7.28
N TRP A 264 0.49 -6.61 -7.16
CA TRP A 264 1.15 -7.69 -6.43
C TRP A 264 2.31 -7.14 -5.61
N PHE A 265 2.35 -7.55 -4.33
CA PHE A 265 3.45 -7.21 -3.44
C PHE A 265 3.80 -8.37 -2.50
N GLY A 266 4.98 -8.31 -1.92
CA GLY A 266 5.46 -9.28 -0.95
C GLY A 266 6.90 -8.97 -0.52
N THR A 267 7.40 -9.73 0.44
CA THR A 267 8.77 -9.59 0.93
C THR A 267 9.69 -10.64 0.31
N GLY A 268 10.78 -10.18 -0.28
CA GLY A 268 11.89 -11.03 -0.67
C GLY A 268 12.65 -11.53 0.55
N VAL A 269 12.95 -12.81 0.58
CA VAL A 269 13.71 -13.45 1.66
C VAL A 269 14.89 -14.24 1.11
N ARG A 270 15.95 -14.33 1.89
CA ARG A 270 17.15 -15.11 1.57
C ARG A 270 17.72 -15.79 2.79
N ARG A 271 18.60 -16.77 2.61
CA ARG A 271 19.26 -17.46 3.72
C ARG A 271 20.21 -16.56 4.45
N ILE A 272 20.23 -16.67 5.79
CA ILE A 272 21.22 -16.00 6.63
C ILE A 272 22.58 -16.68 6.42
N PRO A 273 23.63 -15.95 6.05
CA PRO A 273 24.95 -16.52 5.84
C PRO A 273 25.49 -17.21 7.10
N GLY A 274 25.91 -18.47 6.96
CA GLY A 274 26.50 -19.22 8.08
C GLY A 274 25.51 -19.68 9.15
N TRP A 275 24.22 -19.54 8.93
CA TRP A 275 23.20 -20.03 9.86
C TRP A 275 23.30 -21.55 10.04
N LYS A 276 23.13 -21.99 11.28
CA LYS A 276 23.09 -23.40 11.65
C LYS A 276 21.78 -23.67 12.37
N PRO A 277 21.08 -24.78 12.06
CA PRO A 277 19.88 -25.16 12.77
C PRO A 277 20.13 -25.22 14.27
N HIS A 278 19.24 -24.63 15.06
CA HIS A 278 19.26 -24.88 16.49
C HIS A 278 18.86 -26.33 16.73
N GLU A 279 19.60 -27.04 17.62
CA GLU A 279 19.33 -28.45 17.97
C GLU A 279 17.95 -28.69 18.56
N GLN A 280 17.26 -27.65 19.00
CA GLN A 280 15.89 -27.69 19.46
C GLN A 280 15.08 -26.64 18.69
N ALA A 281 14.35 -27.09 17.67
CA ALA A 281 13.30 -26.27 17.09
C ALA A 281 12.30 -25.91 18.21
N LYS A 282 12.31 -24.67 18.65
CA LYS A 282 11.27 -24.18 19.56
C LYS A 282 9.96 -24.26 18.78
N ILE A 283 9.05 -25.10 19.25
CA ILE A 283 7.67 -25.09 18.76
C ILE A 283 7.16 -23.68 19.01
N PRO A 284 6.71 -22.94 17.98
CA PRO A 284 6.19 -21.60 18.18
C PRO A 284 5.06 -21.69 19.21
N PRO A 285 5.02 -20.81 20.22
CA PRO A 285 3.88 -20.77 21.10
C PRO A 285 2.64 -20.56 20.22
N LEU A 286 1.62 -21.40 20.40
CA LEU A 286 0.35 -21.25 19.69
C LEU A 286 -0.28 -19.93 20.15
N ILE A 287 0.04 -18.84 19.49
CA ILE A 287 -0.54 -17.55 19.77
C ILE A 287 -1.81 -17.47 18.92
N LEU A 288 -2.94 -17.75 19.56
CA LEU A 288 -4.24 -17.42 19.00
C LEU A 288 -4.34 -15.89 18.94
N SER A 289 -3.99 -15.32 17.77
CA SER A 289 -4.31 -13.94 17.50
C SER A 289 -5.84 -13.81 17.44
N MET A 290 -6.43 -13.19 18.45
CA MET A 290 -7.83 -12.77 18.42
C MET A 290 -8.01 -11.49 17.57
N VAL A 291 -7.26 -11.36 16.48
CA VAL A 291 -7.55 -10.34 15.47
C VAL A 291 -8.91 -10.69 14.87
N PRO A 292 -9.88 -9.76 14.85
CA PRO A 292 -11.16 -10.00 14.20
C PRO A 292 -10.91 -10.54 12.78
N LEU A 293 -11.60 -11.62 12.45
CA LEU A 293 -11.64 -12.21 11.10
C LEU A 293 -12.11 -11.16 10.08
N GLY A 294 -11.22 -10.34 9.58
CA GLY A 294 -11.50 -9.23 8.68
C GLY A 294 -10.28 -8.37 8.37
N ARG A 295 -9.26 -8.39 9.22
CA ARG A 295 -7.99 -7.73 8.87
C ARG A 295 -7.09 -8.72 8.15
N LYS A 296 -7.17 -8.74 6.84
CA LYS A 296 -6.15 -9.40 6.01
C LYS A 296 -4.84 -8.63 6.15
N ARG A 297 -3.76 -9.37 6.27
CA ARG A 297 -2.38 -8.90 6.19
C ARG A 297 -2.20 -8.15 4.87
N GLY A 298 -1.67 -6.94 4.89
CA GLY A 298 -1.44 -6.15 3.68
C GLY A 298 -2.72 -5.68 2.96
N GLU A 299 -3.87 -5.63 3.64
CA GLU A 299 -5.10 -5.15 3.04
C GLU A 299 -4.91 -3.73 2.52
N ILE A 300 -4.97 -3.58 1.21
CA ILE A 300 -5.11 -2.28 0.57
C ILE A 300 -6.54 -1.85 0.90
N VAL A 301 -6.69 -0.95 1.87
CA VAL A 301 -7.99 -0.34 2.14
C VAL A 301 -8.26 0.59 0.97
N GLU A 302 -9.07 0.15 0.03
CA GLU A 302 -9.77 1.08 -0.86
C GLU A 302 -10.66 1.93 0.04
N GLY A 303 -10.58 3.25 -0.11
CA GLY A 303 -11.58 4.09 0.51
C GLY A 303 -12.92 3.72 -0.12
N ASP A 304 -13.73 3.00 0.62
CA ASP A 304 -15.07 2.66 0.21
C ASP A 304 -15.81 3.96 -0.15
N GLU A 305 -16.41 3.98 -1.34
CA GLU A 305 -17.45 4.97 -1.67
C GLU A 305 -18.58 4.91 -0.62
N ASP A 306 -18.76 3.76 0.04
CA ASP A 306 -19.64 3.57 1.20
C ASP A 306 -19.28 4.43 2.42
N SER A 307 -18.03 4.89 2.58
CA SER A 307 -17.66 5.77 3.70
C SER A 307 -18.27 7.17 3.57
N ASP A 308 -18.44 7.66 2.34
CA ASP A 308 -19.06 8.95 2.07
C ASP A 308 -20.58 8.83 2.19
N GLU A 309 -21.17 7.71 1.78
CA GLU A 309 -22.59 7.40 1.97
C GLU A 309 -22.96 7.19 3.45
N LEU A 310 -22.07 6.57 4.22
CA LEU A 310 -22.23 6.45 5.68
C LEU A 310 -22.03 7.79 6.39
N ALA A 311 -21.13 8.65 5.92
CA ALA A 311 -20.95 9.99 6.47
C ALA A 311 -22.12 10.92 6.10
N GLU A 312 -22.72 10.74 4.94
CA GLU A 312 -23.91 11.48 4.52
C GLU A 312 -25.15 11.04 5.32
N LYS A 313 -25.36 9.74 5.48
CA LYS A 313 -26.42 9.18 6.34
C LYS A 313 -26.27 9.57 7.82
N ALA A 314 -25.04 9.69 8.32
CA ALA A 314 -24.78 10.15 9.67
C ALA A 314 -25.13 11.65 9.84
N ARG A 315 -24.86 12.49 8.83
CA ARG A 315 -25.23 13.91 8.83
C ARG A 315 -26.74 14.12 8.71
N GLU A 316 -27.40 13.32 7.89
CA GLU A 316 -28.88 13.34 7.78
C GLU A 316 -29.54 12.95 9.10
N ALA A 317 -29.04 11.90 9.78
CA ALA A 317 -29.53 11.50 11.09
C ALA A 317 -29.27 12.55 12.19
N GLU A 318 -28.15 13.28 12.13
CA GLU A 318 -27.89 14.40 13.05
C GLU A 318 -28.79 15.61 12.76
N GLN A 319 -29.15 15.87 11.51
CA GLN A 319 -30.10 16.93 11.16
C GLN A 319 -31.55 16.58 11.57
N GLU A 320 -32.01 15.36 11.32
CA GLU A 320 -33.33 14.91 11.82
C GLU A 320 -33.41 14.98 13.35
N ALA A 321 -32.39 14.56 14.06
CA ALA A 321 -32.34 14.64 15.52
C ALA A 321 -32.34 16.10 16.05
N ALA A 322 -31.78 17.03 15.28
CA ALA A 322 -31.80 18.45 15.63
C ALA A 322 -33.15 19.13 15.35
N GLU A 323 -33.85 18.72 14.29
CA GLU A 323 -35.19 19.20 13.97
C GLU A 323 -36.21 18.70 14.98
N ASP A 324 -36.16 17.41 15.38
CA ASP A 324 -37.02 16.85 16.42
C ASP A 324 -36.79 17.52 17.80
N ALA A 325 -35.57 17.95 18.12
CA ALA A 325 -35.29 18.65 19.37
C ALA A 325 -35.77 20.11 19.41
N ASP A 326 -35.92 20.77 18.25
CA ASP A 326 -36.50 22.11 18.15
C ASP A 326 -38.06 22.10 18.19
N ASP A 327 -38.69 21.04 17.75
CA ASP A 327 -40.13 20.87 17.83
C ASP A 327 -40.61 20.58 19.26
N ASP A 328 -39.85 19.79 20.04
CA ASP A 328 -40.14 19.52 21.46
C ASP A 328 -39.89 20.76 22.38
N ALA A 329 -39.13 21.74 21.91
CA ALA A 329 -38.90 22.99 22.68
C ALA A 329 -40.01 24.07 22.44
N ASN A 330 -40.93 23.85 21.49
CA ASN A 330 -42.01 24.78 21.14
C ASN A 330 -43.40 24.32 21.54
N GLU A 331 -43.52 23.16 22.21
CA GLU A 331 -44.75 22.76 22.94
C GLU A 331 -44.62 23.03 24.47
#